data_7a4e7cc040af8bdfac2da027078411b5
#
_entry.id   7a4e7cc040af8bdfac2da027078411b5
#
_cell.length_a   1.000
_cell.length_b   1.000
_cell.length_c   1.000
_cell.angle_alpha   90.00
_cell.angle_beta   90.00
_cell.angle_gamma   90.00
#
_symmetry.space_group_name_H-M   'P 1'
#
loop_
_entity.id
_entity.type
_entity.pdbx_description
1 polymer ?
#
loop_
_entity_poly.entity_id
_entity_poly.type
_entity_poly.pdbx_seq_one_letter_code
_entity_poly.pdbx_strand_id
1 'polypeptide(L)'
;MKFRYKVLFTNLILLSLGLGLVGYLMIHKNFELAKQTQLKNAIVQNNLVQSSVEYELLQLLNSVSDNSETSNNNTDNNNAEKSSISASSIVAQLPQIGSRVSSSVRSRDSFFYIYFDGEKVYTDDKSDARISDTLFKNLTTGNKNYVIKEESQKHYIYVTSQSVIDEKNLCIVSKCDASEAYTLLDEQIKYFRLIIIVILIVESAAMYFISRYMTKPLEKLNHVSEEIAQGDYATRVNVKSHDEIGLLAQKFNIMAQAVSDHVDELNDMVHRREQFVADFTHEIKTPMTSIIGYADTMRSLELPREEQMMALGYIFSEGKRLESMSQKLFELIYLRRHDIEKARVHMADLCAEVVKVVEPAYENRHLTIETEIEDTVLTVNRELLVTALVNLMDNARKASEEGQQVEVTGKFVDNMACNIPKDKTDIGEAESADDRKCTRAYEICIIDHGIGMTKEQAERICDEFYMADKSRARKEGGAGIGMSLVAIILEHHNAVLSVESEPGCGTTMRILLPW
;
A
#
# COMPACT_ATOMS: atom_id res chain seq x y z
N MET A 1 -5.30 7.49 -20.27
CA MET A 1 -4.10 6.61 -20.40
C MET A 1 -3.88 5.93 -19.06
N LYS A 2 -3.92 4.57 -18.98
CA LYS A 2 -3.76 3.83 -17.71
C LYS A 2 -2.37 4.14 -17.11
N PHE A 3 -2.27 4.20 -15.80
CA PHE A 3 -1.06 4.55 -15.03
C PHE A 3 0.21 3.83 -15.53
N ARG A 4 0.08 2.53 -15.86
CA ARG A 4 1.16 1.69 -16.39
C ARG A 4 1.84 2.26 -17.65
N TYR A 5 1.06 2.87 -18.57
CA TYR A 5 1.62 3.45 -19.80
C TYR A 5 2.32 4.79 -19.56
N LYS A 6 1.90 5.54 -18.53
CA LYS A 6 2.60 6.78 -18.14
C LYS A 6 3.99 6.46 -17.61
N VAL A 7 4.11 5.50 -16.70
CA VAL A 7 5.39 5.07 -16.12
C VAL A 7 6.32 4.50 -17.20
N LEU A 8 5.80 3.63 -18.07
CA LEU A 8 6.56 3.06 -19.19
C LEU A 8 7.12 4.16 -20.11
N PHE A 9 6.28 5.11 -20.50
CA PHE A 9 6.66 6.17 -21.45
C PHE A 9 7.67 7.15 -20.85
N THR A 10 7.52 7.53 -19.58
CA THR A 10 8.47 8.44 -18.90
C THR A 10 9.85 7.81 -18.75
N ASN A 11 9.94 6.53 -18.34
CA ASN A 11 11.20 5.84 -18.21
C ASN A 11 11.90 5.62 -19.57
N LEU A 12 11.14 5.23 -20.60
CA LEU A 12 11.68 5.06 -21.96
C LEU A 12 12.30 6.36 -22.48
N ILE A 13 11.64 7.51 -22.29
CA ILE A 13 12.19 8.81 -22.69
C ILE A 13 13.45 9.14 -21.90
N LEU A 14 13.43 8.97 -20.60
CA LEU A 14 14.56 9.31 -19.73
C LEU A 14 15.81 8.50 -20.06
N LEU A 15 15.64 7.18 -20.25
CA LEU A 15 16.75 6.28 -20.58
C LEU A 15 17.27 6.53 -21.99
N SER A 16 16.38 6.75 -22.97
CA SER A 16 16.78 7.07 -24.36
C SER A 16 17.57 8.37 -24.46
N LEU A 17 17.17 9.41 -23.72
CA LEU A 17 17.91 10.68 -23.62
C LEU A 17 19.27 10.49 -22.95
N GLY A 18 19.31 9.74 -21.84
CA GLY A 18 20.55 9.46 -21.12
C GLY A 18 21.56 8.69 -21.96
N LEU A 19 21.13 7.57 -22.57
CA LEU A 19 21.98 6.77 -23.45
C LEU A 19 22.41 7.55 -24.70
N GLY A 20 21.49 8.34 -25.30
CA GLY A 20 21.79 9.20 -26.44
C GLY A 20 22.88 10.21 -26.12
N LEU A 21 22.80 10.89 -24.98
CA LEU A 21 23.79 11.86 -24.55
C LEU A 21 25.16 11.23 -24.28
N VAL A 22 25.20 10.13 -23.53
CA VAL A 22 26.46 9.42 -23.20
C VAL A 22 27.11 8.90 -24.47
N GLY A 23 26.33 8.29 -25.37
CA GLY A 23 26.85 7.79 -26.64
C GLY A 23 27.38 8.90 -27.54
N TYR A 24 26.66 10.01 -27.63
CA TYR A 24 27.13 11.18 -28.38
C TYR A 24 28.46 11.71 -27.83
N LEU A 25 28.57 11.89 -26.52
CA LEU A 25 29.81 12.38 -25.88
C LEU A 25 30.98 11.40 -26.10
N MET A 26 30.74 10.11 -25.99
CA MET A 26 31.75 9.07 -26.20
C MET A 26 32.24 9.03 -27.64
N ILE A 27 31.33 9.01 -28.60
CA ILE A 27 31.67 8.98 -30.04
C ILE A 27 32.40 10.28 -30.41
N HIS A 28 31.91 11.42 -29.98
CA HIS A 28 32.56 12.72 -30.24
C HIS A 28 33.98 12.77 -29.69
N LYS A 29 34.19 12.33 -28.43
CA LYS A 29 35.52 12.31 -27.81
C LYS A 29 36.48 11.34 -28.53
N ASN A 30 36.00 10.15 -28.89
CA ASN A 30 36.80 9.18 -29.64
C ASN A 30 37.20 9.73 -31.00
N PHE A 31 36.26 10.38 -31.70
CA PHE A 31 36.54 11.01 -32.99
C PHE A 31 37.61 12.13 -32.89
N GLU A 32 37.49 13.02 -31.90
CA GLU A 32 38.47 14.09 -31.69
C GLU A 32 39.85 13.50 -31.35
N LEU A 33 39.92 12.43 -30.57
CA LEU A 33 41.16 11.74 -30.24
C LEU A 33 41.78 11.09 -31.49
N ALA A 34 41.00 10.40 -32.33
CA ALA A 34 41.45 9.81 -33.59
C ALA A 34 41.97 10.90 -34.55
N LYS A 35 41.24 12.00 -34.68
CA LYS A 35 41.65 13.15 -35.51
C LYS A 35 42.95 13.78 -35.03
N GLN A 36 43.13 13.98 -33.72
CA GLN A 36 44.39 14.48 -33.15
C GLN A 36 45.56 13.52 -33.42
N THR A 37 45.32 12.21 -33.31
CA THR A 37 46.32 11.19 -33.61
C THR A 37 46.75 11.24 -35.07
N GLN A 38 45.80 11.33 -36.00
CA GLN A 38 46.08 11.45 -37.42
C GLN A 38 46.83 12.76 -37.74
N LEU A 39 46.45 13.89 -37.11
CA LEU A 39 47.17 15.15 -37.25
C LEU A 39 48.62 15.05 -36.75
N LYS A 40 48.83 14.42 -35.57
CA LYS A 40 50.19 14.19 -35.04
C LYS A 40 51.02 13.35 -35.99
N ASN A 41 50.47 12.27 -36.54
CA ASN A 41 51.14 11.44 -37.52
C ASN A 41 51.48 12.22 -38.82
N ALA A 42 50.57 13.04 -39.31
CA ALA A 42 50.81 13.90 -40.47
C ALA A 42 51.94 14.94 -40.24
N ILE A 43 52.01 15.49 -39.03
CA ILE A 43 53.11 16.43 -38.62
C ILE A 43 54.46 15.67 -38.58
N VAL A 44 54.48 14.48 -38.01
CA VAL A 44 55.70 13.62 -37.96
C VAL A 44 56.16 13.28 -39.39
N GLN A 45 55.22 12.87 -40.25
CA GLN A 45 55.51 12.60 -41.67
C GLN A 45 56.07 13.82 -42.40
N ASN A 46 55.49 15.02 -42.19
CA ASN A 46 55.99 16.25 -42.74
C ASN A 46 57.40 16.55 -42.28
N ASN A 47 57.75 16.34 -40.98
CA ASN A 47 59.09 16.48 -40.46
C ASN A 47 60.09 15.59 -41.14
N LEU A 48 59.72 14.30 -41.35
CA LEU A 48 60.58 13.32 -42.01
C LEU A 48 60.88 13.75 -43.46
N VAL A 49 59.85 14.16 -44.18
CA VAL A 49 60.03 14.67 -45.58
C VAL A 49 60.91 15.93 -45.57
N GLN A 50 60.64 16.87 -44.70
CA GLN A 50 61.43 18.13 -44.58
C GLN A 50 62.92 17.82 -44.31
N SER A 51 63.17 17.06 -43.27
CA SER A 51 64.56 16.71 -42.90
C SER A 51 65.29 15.94 -44.01
N SER A 52 64.58 15.07 -44.71
CA SER A 52 65.17 14.31 -45.82
C SER A 52 65.49 15.22 -47.02
N VAL A 53 64.58 16.16 -47.36
CA VAL A 53 64.87 17.11 -48.43
C VAL A 53 66.01 18.06 -48.04
N GLU A 54 66.04 18.58 -46.85
CA GLU A 54 67.11 19.42 -46.35
C GLU A 54 68.47 18.70 -46.36
N TYR A 55 68.50 17.43 -45.90
CA TYR A 55 69.71 16.60 -45.89
C TYR A 55 70.26 16.37 -47.30
N GLU A 56 69.44 15.97 -48.25
CA GLU A 56 69.84 15.78 -49.64
C GLU A 56 70.34 17.09 -50.29
N LEU A 57 69.67 18.21 -49.98
CA LEU A 57 70.08 19.54 -50.43
C LEU A 57 71.47 19.92 -49.87
N LEU A 58 71.70 19.71 -48.57
CA LEU A 58 73.00 19.99 -47.94
C LEU A 58 74.12 19.14 -48.52
N GLN A 59 73.86 17.83 -48.82
CA GLN A 59 74.84 16.99 -49.47
C GLN A 59 75.22 17.53 -50.84
N LEU A 60 74.24 17.98 -51.60
CA LEU A 60 74.47 18.56 -52.93
C LEU A 60 75.26 19.85 -52.83
N LEU A 61 74.93 20.74 -51.92
CA LEU A 61 75.63 21.98 -51.68
C LEU A 61 77.10 21.72 -51.31
N ASN A 62 77.38 20.76 -50.43
CA ASN A 62 78.74 20.37 -50.05
C ASN A 62 79.52 19.72 -51.24
N SER A 63 78.89 18.87 -52.04
CA SER A 63 79.56 18.23 -53.22
C SER A 63 79.91 19.22 -54.31
N VAL A 64 79.14 20.32 -54.43
CA VAL A 64 79.47 21.38 -55.42
C VAL A 64 80.57 22.29 -54.86
N SER A 65 80.60 22.49 -53.53
CA SER A 65 81.64 23.24 -52.82
C SER A 65 83.02 22.50 -52.98
N ASP A 66 83.02 21.19 -52.73
CA ASP A 66 84.28 20.39 -52.91
C ASP A 66 84.78 20.34 -54.33
N ASN A 67 83.90 20.31 -55.32
CA ASN A 67 84.28 20.38 -56.72
C ASN A 67 84.79 21.76 -57.20
N SER A 68 84.40 22.84 -56.46
CA SER A 68 84.90 24.16 -56.73
C SER A 68 86.31 24.40 -56.15
N GLU A 69 86.70 23.67 -55.08
CA GLU A 69 88.03 23.74 -54.51
C GLU A 69 89.05 22.94 -55.27
N THR A 70 88.63 21.88 -55.97
CA THR A 70 89.55 21.05 -56.80
C THR A 70 89.85 21.64 -58.16
N SER A 71 89.12 22.65 -58.61
CA SER A 71 89.31 23.31 -59.93
C SER A 71 90.14 24.59 -59.89
N ASN A 72 90.55 25.09 -58.67
CA ASN A 72 91.22 26.36 -58.56
C ASN A 72 92.70 26.26 -58.12
N ASN A 73 93.45 25.31 -58.70
CA ASN A 73 94.92 25.27 -58.58
C ASN A 73 95.56 25.71 -59.89
N ASN A 74 95.26 26.86 -60.40
CA ASN A 74 96.16 27.65 -61.27
C ASN A 74 95.50 29.05 -61.59
N THR A 75 96.19 30.06 -61.12
CA THR A 75 96.31 31.42 -61.49
C THR A 75 95.73 32.43 -60.48
N ASP A 76 96.68 33.31 -60.19
CA ASP A 76 96.66 34.52 -59.37
C ASP A 76 95.45 35.50 -59.51
N ASN A 77 95.24 36.17 -58.40
CA ASN A 77 94.68 37.48 -58.25
C ASN A 77 93.20 37.70 -57.99
N ASN A 78 92.96 38.11 -56.72
CA ASN A 78 92.03 39.11 -56.28
C ASN A 78 90.61 39.06 -56.83
N ASN A 79 89.72 38.41 -56.22
CA ASN A 79 88.41 38.83 -55.73
C ASN A 79 87.71 37.55 -55.19
N ALA A 80 87.60 37.45 -53.89
CA ALA A 80 86.80 36.41 -53.31
C ALA A 80 85.31 36.71 -53.53
N GLU A 81 84.80 36.49 -54.74
CA GLU A 81 83.38 36.24 -54.91
C GLU A 81 83.14 34.80 -54.43
N LYS A 82 82.56 34.69 -53.21
CA LYS A 82 81.85 33.50 -52.81
C LYS A 82 80.97 33.09 -53.98
N SER A 83 81.27 32.06 -54.71
CA SER A 83 80.41 31.46 -55.73
C SER A 83 79.10 31.00 -55.01
N SER A 84 78.16 31.93 -54.87
CA SER A 84 76.81 31.62 -54.49
C SER A 84 76.27 30.67 -55.54
N ILE A 85 75.90 29.46 -55.12
CA ILE A 85 75.22 28.52 -55.97
C ILE A 85 73.96 29.23 -56.45
N SER A 86 73.87 29.49 -57.77
CA SER A 86 72.71 30.22 -58.32
C SER A 86 71.41 29.51 -57.95
N ALA A 87 70.41 30.24 -57.41
CA ALA A 87 69.10 29.73 -57.09
C ALA A 87 68.47 28.90 -58.23
N SER A 88 68.84 29.18 -59.49
CA SER A 88 68.47 28.41 -60.67
C SER A 88 69.01 27.01 -60.68
N SER A 89 70.23 26.74 -60.15
CA SER A 89 70.83 25.38 -60.06
C SER A 89 70.16 24.57 -58.95
N ILE A 90 69.72 25.19 -57.86
CA ILE A 90 68.94 24.54 -56.79
C ILE A 90 67.56 24.10 -57.33
N VAL A 91 66.83 24.98 -57.99
CA VAL A 91 65.53 24.70 -58.62
C VAL A 91 65.58 23.56 -59.57
N ALA A 92 66.68 23.47 -60.42
CA ALA A 92 66.83 22.40 -61.40
C ALA A 92 67.02 20.99 -60.79
N GLN A 93 67.55 20.94 -59.57
CA GLN A 93 67.85 19.64 -58.88
C GLN A 93 66.74 19.24 -57.88
N LEU A 94 65.88 20.11 -57.40
CA LEU A 94 64.82 19.82 -56.47
C LEU A 94 63.84 18.71 -56.97
N PRO A 95 63.47 18.59 -58.23
CA PRO A 95 62.67 17.47 -58.71
C PRO A 95 63.35 16.11 -58.58
N GLN A 96 64.67 16.02 -58.75
CA GLN A 96 65.41 14.79 -58.58
C GLN A 96 65.53 14.42 -57.08
N ILE A 97 65.74 15.40 -56.22
CA ILE A 97 65.74 15.24 -54.76
C ILE A 97 64.32 14.77 -54.32
N GLY A 98 63.27 15.45 -54.76
CA GLY A 98 61.90 15.06 -54.46
C GLY A 98 61.61 13.62 -54.86
N SER A 99 62.08 13.17 -56.05
CA SER A 99 61.89 11.78 -56.46
C SER A 99 62.65 10.78 -55.57
N ARG A 100 63.89 11.10 -55.14
CA ARG A 100 64.68 10.23 -54.24
C ARG A 100 64.01 10.17 -52.85
N VAL A 101 63.62 11.26 -52.28
CA VAL A 101 62.90 11.36 -50.99
C VAL A 101 61.57 10.61 -51.07
N SER A 102 60.81 10.77 -52.17
CA SER A 102 59.57 10.03 -52.38
C SER A 102 59.80 8.51 -52.34
N SER A 103 60.89 8.04 -52.90
CA SER A 103 61.21 6.61 -52.87
C SER A 103 61.67 6.04 -51.52
N SER A 104 62.24 6.89 -50.68
CA SER A 104 62.82 6.48 -49.36
C SER A 104 61.87 6.72 -48.18
N VAL A 105 61.07 7.78 -48.16
CA VAL A 105 60.31 8.24 -47.00
C VAL A 105 58.80 8.09 -47.21
N ARG A 106 58.34 7.79 -48.41
CA ARG A 106 56.94 7.72 -48.77
C ARG A 106 56.20 6.59 -48.01
N SER A 107 55.18 6.96 -47.26
CA SER A 107 54.16 6.03 -46.77
C SER A 107 53.10 5.76 -47.83
N ARG A 108 52.40 4.62 -47.80
CA ARG A 108 51.41 4.18 -48.83
C ARG A 108 50.33 5.21 -49.11
N ASP A 109 49.98 6.03 -48.09
CA ASP A 109 48.82 6.92 -48.11
C ASP A 109 49.22 8.41 -47.87
N SER A 110 50.48 8.76 -48.23
CA SER A 110 50.99 10.14 -48.10
C SER A 110 51.67 10.59 -49.39
N PHE A 111 51.45 11.84 -49.71
CA PHE A 111 52.07 12.54 -50.82
C PHE A 111 52.70 13.81 -50.31
N PHE A 112 53.63 14.41 -51.05
CA PHE A 112 54.19 15.69 -50.68
C PHE A 112 54.45 16.57 -51.93
N TYR A 113 54.53 17.86 -51.65
CA TYR A 113 54.82 18.88 -52.64
C TYR A 113 55.98 19.72 -52.13
N ILE A 114 56.87 20.09 -53.03
CA ILE A 114 57.98 21.01 -52.77
C ILE A 114 57.66 22.31 -53.52
N TYR A 115 57.62 23.40 -52.77
CA TYR A 115 57.54 24.78 -53.29
C TYR A 115 58.83 25.50 -52.96
N PHE A 116 59.38 26.18 -53.95
CA PHE A 116 60.54 27.04 -53.78
C PHE A 116 60.20 28.44 -54.23
N ASP A 117 60.35 29.43 -53.33
CA ASP A 117 60.00 30.83 -53.54
C ASP A 117 58.58 31.06 -54.06
N GLY A 118 57.61 30.20 -53.58
CA GLY A 118 56.20 30.22 -53.97
C GLY A 118 55.82 29.42 -55.21
N GLU A 119 56.77 28.94 -55.98
CA GLU A 119 56.50 28.11 -57.15
C GLU A 119 56.57 26.62 -56.82
N LYS A 120 55.60 25.82 -57.35
CA LYS A 120 55.57 24.36 -57.18
C LYS A 120 56.66 23.72 -58.05
N VAL A 121 57.65 23.13 -57.41
CA VAL A 121 58.81 22.53 -58.10
C VAL A 121 58.67 21.01 -58.23
N TYR A 122 58.04 20.34 -57.26
CA TYR A 122 57.86 18.91 -57.25
C TYR A 122 56.59 18.48 -56.58
N THR A 123 56.02 17.37 -57.07
CA THR A 123 54.97 16.61 -56.37
C THR A 123 54.99 15.17 -56.83
N ASP A 124 54.67 14.25 -55.92
CA ASP A 124 54.39 12.84 -56.21
C ASP A 124 52.89 12.53 -56.22
N ASP A 125 52.02 13.54 -55.96
CA ASP A 125 50.58 13.42 -56.09
C ASP A 125 50.14 13.64 -57.54
N LYS A 126 49.52 12.63 -58.10
CA LYS A 126 48.96 12.66 -59.46
C LYS A 126 47.58 13.36 -59.54
N SER A 127 46.99 13.72 -58.41
CA SER A 127 45.60 14.22 -58.33
C SER A 127 45.44 15.69 -58.71
N ASP A 128 46.50 16.41 -59.03
CA ASP A 128 46.55 17.86 -59.35
C ASP A 128 45.69 18.72 -58.39
N ALA A 129 45.71 18.37 -57.13
CA ALA A 129 44.92 19.01 -56.11
C ALA A 129 45.42 20.45 -55.91
N ARG A 130 44.52 21.44 -55.99
CA ARG A 130 44.84 22.83 -55.62
C ARG A 130 45.04 22.90 -54.10
N ILE A 131 46.24 23.21 -53.68
CA ILE A 131 46.58 23.49 -52.29
C ILE A 131 46.00 24.83 -51.88
N SER A 132 45.37 24.86 -50.70
CA SER A 132 44.72 26.10 -50.18
C SER A 132 45.77 27.14 -49.84
N ASP A 133 45.58 28.38 -50.29
CA ASP A 133 46.45 29.51 -49.96
C ASP A 133 46.51 29.81 -48.46
N THR A 134 45.55 29.29 -47.69
CA THR A 134 45.55 29.44 -46.21
C THR A 134 46.71 28.68 -45.56
N LEU A 135 47.27 27.65 -46.18
CA LEU A 135 48.41 26.88 -45.70
C LEU A 135 49.70 27.68 -45.72
N PHE A 136 49.81 28.65 -46.58
CA PHE A 136 51.00 29.50 -46.74
C PHE A 136 50.90 30.84 -45.97
N LYS A 137 49.69 31.19 -45.45
CA LYS A 137 49.51 32.42 -44.67
C LYS A 137 50.26 32.33 -43.32
N ASN A 138 51.04 33.38 -43.04
CA ASN A 138 51.75 33.54 -41.78
C ASN A 138 52.67 32.35 -41.43
N LEU A 139 53.13 31.61 -42.43
CA LEU A 139 54.09 30.52 -42.25
C LEU A 139 55.44 31.15 -41.94
N THR A 140 56.11 30.66 -40.89
CA THR A 140 57.46 31.05 -40.49
C THR A 140 58.29 29.82 -40.21
N THR A 141 59.59 29.97 -40.30
CA THR A 141 60.52 28.86 -40.00
C THR A 141 60.31 28.32 -38.60
N GLY A 142 60.05 27.03 -38.49
CA GLY A 142 59.72 26.34 -37.24
C GLY A 142 58.24 26.24 -36.90
N ASN A 143 57.36 27.02 -37.52
CA ASN A 143 55.93 26.88 -37.38
C ASN A 143 55.32 26.04 -38.49
N LYS A 144 54.19 25.34 -38.18
CA LYS A 144 53.46 24.49 -39.13
C LYS A 144 52.01 24.89 -39.18
N ASN A 145 51.52 24.98 -40.41
CA ASN A 145 50.10 25.16 -40.64
C ASN A 145 49.52 23.81 -41.12
N TYR A 146 48.24 23.59 -40.79
CA TYR A 146 47.52 22.41 -41.30
C TYR A 146 46.11 22.77 -41.73
N VAL A 147 45.58 22.03 -42.70
CA VAL A 147 44.19 22.13 -43.15
C VAL A 147 43.69 20.71 -43.41
N ILE A 148 42.48 20.44 -43.01
CA ILE A 148 41.79 19.19 -43.33
C ILE A 148 40.82 19.46 -44.47
N LYS A 149 40.89 18.69 -45.53
CA LYS A 149 40.08 18.89 -46.74
C LYS A 149 39.54 17.53 -47.23
N GLU A 150 38.26 17.54 -47.60
CA GLU A 150 37.66 16.38 -48.26
C GLU A 150 37.88 16.46 -49.78
N GLU A 151 38.40 15.38 -50.35
CA GLU A 151 38.63 15.25 -51.77
C GLU A 151 38.21 13.82 -52.23
N SER A 152 37.26 13.75 -53.19
CA SER A 152 36.78 12.47 -53.72
C SER A 152 36.34 11.45 -52.68
N GLN A 153 35.58 11.90 -51.66
CA GLN A 153 35.09 11.10 -50.50
C GLN A 153 36.19 10.61 -49.55
N LYS A 154 37.40 11.15 -49.67
CA LYS A 154 38.48 10.91 -48.72
C LYS A 154 38.84 12.18 -47.99
N HIS A 155 39.27 12.02 -46.76
CA HIS A 155 39.70 13.15 -45.94
C HIS A 155 41.22 13.19 -45.87
N TYR A 156 41.81 14.32 -46.26
CA TYR A 156 43.23 14.53 -46.23
C TYR A 156 43.65 15.63 -45.28
N ILE A 157 44.74 15.41 -44.54
CA ILE A 157 45.39 16.41 -43.71
C ILE A 157 46.59 16.95 -44.52
N TYR A 158 46.54 18.23 -44.83
CA TYR A 158 47.66 18.94 -45.41
C TYR A 158 48.46 19.61 -44.31
N VAL A 159 49.73 19.34 -44.19
CA VAL A 159 50.66 19.99 -43.25
C VAL A 159 51.76 20.66 -44.03
N THR A 160 51.98 21.94 -43.73
CA THR A 160 53.01 22.76 -44.41
C THR A 160 54.09 23.13 -43.39
N SER A 161 55.36 22.99 -43.80
CA SER A 161 56.54 23.48 -43.09
C SER A 161 57.35 24.37 -44.03
N GLN A 162 58.09 25.30 -43.43
CA GLN A 162 58.99 26.25 -44.15
C GLN A 162 60.40 26.18 -43.60
N SER A 163 61.34 26.17 -44.52
CA SER A 163 62.78 26.39 -44.27
C SER A 163 63.28 27.52 -45.13
N VAL A 164 64.37 28.19 -44.74
CA VAL A 164 65.02 29.22 -45.54
C VAL A 164 66.38 28.67 -46.00
N ILE A 165 66.58 28.65 -47.29
CA ILE A 165 67.82 28.25 -47.92
C ILE A 165 68.23 29.34 -48.88
N ASP A 166 69.40 29.87 -48.67
CA ASP A 166 69.99 30.98 -49.48
C ASP A 166 69.01 32.17 -49.65
N GLU A 167 68.48 32.63 -48.51
CA GLU A 167 67.51 33.73 -48.41
C GLU A 167 66.13 33.49 -49.10
N LYS A 168 65.91 32.28 -49.66
CA LYS A 168 64.65 31.88 -50.30
C LYS A 168 63.89 30.87 -49.47
N ASN A 169 62.58 30.91 -49.62
CA ASN A 169 61.64 30.06 -48.88
C ASN A 169 61.45 28.69 -49.56
N LEU A 170 61.89 27.63 -48.88
CA LEU A 170 61.57 26.26 -49.22
C LEU A 170 60.33 25.85 -48.40
N CYS A 171 59.20 25.60 -49.02
CA CYS A 171 57.99 25.10 -48.33
C CYS A 171 57.72 23.67 -48.77
N ILE A 172 57.48 22.79 -47.76
CA ILE A 172 57.13 21.39 -47.97
C ILE A 172 55.72 21.19 -47.44
N VAL A 173 54.85 20.71 -48.33
CA VAL A 173 53.46 20.38 -48.01
C VAL A 173 53.30 18.88 -48.06
N SER A 174 52.96 18.25 -46.95
CA SER A 174 52.62 16.83 -46.89
C SER A 174 51.12 16.67 -46.91
N LYS A 175 50.59 15.80 -47.75
CA LYS A 175 49.20 15.38 -47.87
C LYS A 175 49.09 13.97 -47.33
N CYS A 176 48.41 13.76 -46.18
CA CYS A 176 48.23 12.49 -45.53
C CYS A 176 46.77 12.08 -45.54
N ASP A 177 46.45 10.83 -45.85
CA ASP A 177 45.09 10.31 -45.81
C ASP A 177 44.68 10.14 -44.36
N ALA A 178 43.58 10.77 -43.95
CA ALA A 178 42.99 10.74 -42.61
C ALA A 178 41.59 10.07 -42.63
N SER A 179 41.25 9.42 -43.75
CA SER A 179 39.91 8.81 -43.93
C SER A 179 39.59 7.75 -42.89
N GLU A 180 40.63 7.08 -42.34
CA GLU A 180 40.47 6.08 -41.28
C GLU A 180 39.73 6.63 -40.03
N ALA A 181 40.03 7.84 -39.61
CA ALA A 181 39.33 8.45 -38.46
C ALA A 181 37.83 8.68 -38.74
N TYR A 182 37.48 9.00 -39.98
CA TYR A 182 36.11 9.20 -40.42
C TYR A 182 35.34 7.89 -40.65
N THR A 183 36.00 6.86 -41.21
CA THR A 183 35.40 5.53 -41.34
C THR A 183 35.14 4.89 -39.99
N LEU A 184 36.05 5.05 -39.02
CA LEU A 184 35.84 4.60 -37.65
C LEU A 184 34.65 5.33 -36.98
N LEU A 185 34.49 6.62 -37.25
CA LEU A 185 33.31 7.38 -36.76
C LEU A 185 32.00 6.79 -37.31
N ASP A 186 31.94 6.53 -38.63
CA ASP A 186 30.74 5.98 -39.27
C ASP A 186 30.40 4.58 -38.75
N GLU A 187 31.42 3.73 -38.56
CA GLU A 187 31.23 2.42 -37.95
C GLU A 187 30.74 2.53 -36.51
N GLN A 188 31.34 3.37 -35.71
CA GLN A 188 30.88 3.60 -34.32
C GLN A 188 29.42 4.08 -34.26
N ILE A 189 29.02 4.99 -35.16
CA ILE A 189 27.63 5.45 -35.26
C ILE A 189 26.69 4.31 -35.65
N LYS A 190 27.08 3.44 -36.57
CA LYS A 190 26.26 2.27 -36.98
C LYS A 190 26.05 1.30 -35.81
N TYR A 191 27.15 0.90 -35.14
CA TYR A 191 27.06 0.01 -33.97
C TYR A 191 26.26 0.63 -32.82
N PHE A 192 26.49 1.92 -32.52
CA PHE A 192 25.77 2.62 -31.50
C PHE A 192 24.26 2.67 -31.75
N ARG A 193 23.86 2.92 -33.01
CA ARG A 193 22.46 2.90 -33.45
C ARG A 193 21.81 1.54 -33.25
N LEU A 194 22.52 0.47 -33.62
CA LEU A 194 22.03 -0.89 -33.43
C LEU A 194 21.87 -1.23 -31.92
N ILE A 195 22.86 -0.89 -31.11
CA ILE A 195 22.85 -1.14 -29.64
C ILE A 195 21.70 -0.40 -29.01
N ILE A 196 21.46 0.87 -29.32
CA ILE A 196 20.32 1.64 -28.79
C ILE A 196 19.00 0.97 -29.13
N ILE A 197 18.80 0.53 -30.37
CA ILE A 197 17.55 -0.12 -30.80
C ILE A 197 17.31 -1.38 -29.96
N VAL A 198 18.36 -2.21 -29.79
CA VAL A 198 18.25 -3.44 -28.99
C VAL A 198 17.91 -3.13 -27.53
N ILE A 199 18.60 -2.15 -26.92
CA ILE A 199 18.34 -1.75 -25.54
C ILE A 199 16.89 -1.25 -25.38
N LEU A 200 16.39 -0.41 -26.27
CA LEU A 200 15.03 0.11 -26.22
C LEU A 200 13.97 -1.01 -26.34
N ILE A 201 14.23 -2.03 -27.16
CA ILE A 201 13.32 -3.19 -27.27
C ILE A 201 13.31 -3.99 -25.96
N VAL A 202 14.49 -4.30 -25.41
CA VAL A 202 14.63 -5.08 -24.16
C VAL A 202 14.01 -4.31 -23.00
N GLU A 203 14.28 -3.01 -22.89
CA GLU A 203 13.70 -2.14 -21.85
C GLU A 203 12.17 -2.09 -21.95
N SER A 204 11.63 -1.87 -23.16
CA SER A 204 10.18 -1.85 -23.38
C SER A 204 9.53 -3.17 -22.95
N ALA A 205 10.14 -4.29 -23.29
CA ALA A 205 9.64 -5.60 -22.89
C ALA A 205 9.71 -5.80 -21.36
N ALA A 206 10.87 -5.51 -20.75
CA ALA A 206 11.06 -5.62 -19.30
C ALA A 206 10.06 -4.73 -18.54
N MET A 207 9.92 -3.48 -18.95
CA MET A 207 9.02 -2.51 -18.33
C MET A 207 7.54 -2.89 -18.48
N TYR A 208 7.17 -3.49 -19.63
CA TYR A 208 5.82 -4.04 -19.82
C TYR A 208 5.52 -5.16 -18.81
N PHE A 209 6.45 -6.10 -18.62
CA PHE A 209 6.26 -7.20 -17.67
C PHE A 209 6.21 -6.70 -16.22
N ILE A 210 7.14 -5.83 -15.81
CA ILE A 210 7.18 -5.23 -14.46
C ILE A 210 5.89 -4.47 -14.18
N SER A 211 5.48 -3.58 -15.10
CA SER A 211 4.26 -2.80 -14.95
C SER A 211 3.01 -3.67 -14.84
N ARG A 212 2.93 -4.75 -15.64
CA ARG A 212 1.82 -5.70 -15.57
C ARG A 212 1.79 -6.46 -14.24
N TYR A 213 2.96 -6.88 -13.75
CA TYR A 213 3.10 -7.59 -12.48
C TYR A 213 2.64 -6.71 -11.30
N MET A 214 3.05 -5.45 -11.25
CA MET A 214 2.67 -4.52 -10.17
C MET A 214 1.22 -4.04 -10.25
N THR A 215 0.68 -3.82 -11.46
CA THR A 215 -0.66 -3.22 -11.61
C THR A 215 -1.79 -4.24 -11.45
N LYS A 216 -1.58 -5.50 -11.83
CA LYS A 216 -2.62 -6.54 -11.79
C LYS A 216 -3.19 -6.80 -10.36
N PRO A 217 -2.38 -6.85 -9.29
CA PRO A 217 -2.90 -6.95 -7.93
C PRO A 217 -3.74 -5.74 -7.50
N LEU A 218 -3.35 -4.52 -7.89
CA LEU A 218 -4.10 -3.29 -7.59
C LEU A 218 -5.46 -3.25 -8.32
N GLU A 219 -5.51 -3.73 -9.57
CA GLU A 219 -6.78 -3.86 -10.30
C GLU A 219 -7.73 -4.84 -9.57
N LYS A 220 -7.21 -5.93 -8.99
CA LYS A 220 -8.02 -6.87 -8.19
C LYS A 220 -8.53 -6.24 -6.89
N LEU A 221 -7.67 -5.48 -6.17
CA LEU A 221 -8.08 -4.75 -4.97
C LEU A 221 -9.21 -3.76 -5.29
N ASN A 222 -9.09 -3.02 -6.39
CA ASN A 222 -10.13 -2.07 -6.82
C ASN A 222 -11.46 -2.78 -7.13
N HIS A 223 -11.41 -3.92 -7.84
CA HIS A 223 -12.60 -4.69 -8.18
C HIS A 223 -13.33 -5.19 -6.92
N VAL A 224 -12.60 -5.81 -5.97
CA VAL A 224 -13.20 -6.28 -4.71
C VAL A 224 -13.73 -5.10 -3.88
N SER A 225 -13.05 -3.94 -3.91
CA SER A 225 -13.57 -2.73 -3.26
C SER A 225 -14.90 -2.27 -3.86
N GLU A 226 -15.08 -2.37 -5.18
CA GLU A 226 -16.34 -2.07 -5.87
C GLU A 226 -17.44 -3.07 -5.49
N GLU A 227 -17.13 -4.38 -5.37
CA GLU A 227 -18.08 -5.42 -4.96
C GLU A 227 -18.55 -5.20 -3.51
N ILE A 228 -17.63 -4.90 -2.59
CA ILE A 228 -17.96 -4.53 -1.19
C ILE A 228 -18.85 -3.28 -1.14
N ALA A 229 -18.55 -2.26 -1.94
CA ALA A 229 -19.37 -1.04 -2.01
C ALA A 229 -20.78 -1.29 -2.57
N GLN A 230 -20.98 -2.36 -3.36
CA GLN A 230 -22.27 -2.81 -3.86
C GLN A 230 -23.02 -3.75 -2.90
N GLY A 231 -22.43 -4.07 -1.75
CA GLY A 231 -23.06 -4.87 -0.71
C GLY A 231 -22.60 -6.33 -0.64
N ASP A 232 -21.66 -6.77 -1.49
CA ASP A 232 -21.07 -8.10 -1.35
C ASP A 232 -19.88 -8.06 -0.38
N TYR A 233 -20.17 -8.16 0.90
CA TYR A 233 -19.19 -8.13 1.97
C TYR A 233 -18.43 -9.46 2.14
N ALA A 234 -18.85 -10.54 1.45
CA ALA A 234 -18.21 -11.85 1.54
C ALA A 234 -16.97 -11.99 0.66
N THR A 235 -16.88 -11.19 -0.41
CA THR A 235 -15.77 -11.24 -1.35
C THR A 235 -14.44 -10.83 -0.68
N ARG A 236 -13.36 -11.58 -1.00
CA ARG A 236 -12.00 -11.35 -0.46
C ARG A 236 -10.98 -11.28 -1.58
N VAL A 237 -9.93 -10.48 -1.36
CA VAL A 237 -8.82 -10.34 -2.29
C VAL A 237 -7.85 -11.50 -2.11
N ASN A 238 -7.63 -12.28 -3.18
CA ASN A 238 -6.61 -13.31 -3.21
C ASN A 238 -5.36 -12.80 -3.94
N VAL A 239 -4.41 -12.24 -3.20
CA VAL A 239 -3.10 -11.80 -3.71
C VAL A 239 -2.01 -12.61 -3.02
N LYS A 240 -1.28 -13.40 -3.82
CA LYS A 240 -0.14 -14.22 -3.36
C LYS A 240 1.18 -13.47 -3.50
N SER A 241 1.25 -12.24 -3.05
CA SER A 241 2.49 -11.46 -3.00
C SER A 241 3.03 -11.41 -1.58
N HIS A 242 4.36 -11.37 -1.43
CA HIS A 242 5.04 -11.26 -0.12
C HIS A 242 5.66 -9.86 0.06
N ASP A 243 5.25 -8.90 -0.77
CA ASP A 243 5.67 -7.51 -0.76
C ASP A 243 4.62 -6.61 -0.07
N GLU A 244 4.79 -5.30 -0.19
CA GLU A 244 3.89 -4.29 0.36
C GLU A 244 2.46 -4.42 -0.19
N ILE A 245 2.31 -4.92 -1.42
CA ILE A 245 1.00 -5.17 -2.04
C ILE A 245 0.30 -6.37 -1.39
N GLY A 246 1.06 -7.41 -1.05
CA GLY A 246 0.54 -8.56 -0.30
C GLY A 246 0.09 -8.16 1.11
N LEU A 247 0.88 -7.33 1.81
CA LEU A 247 0.51 -6.78 3.12
C LEU A 247 -0.75 -5.91 3.02
N LEU A 248 -0.85 -5.05 2.00
CA LEU A 248 -2.04 -4.24 1.74
C LEU A 248 -3.28 -5.12 1.55
N ALA A 249 -3.17 -6.19 0.76
CA ALA A 249 -4.27 -7.12 0.54
C ALA A 249 -4.73 -7.82 1.83
N GLN A 250 -3.80 -8.19 2.72
CA GLN A 250 -4.14 -8.76 4.04
C GLN A 250 -4.90 -7.75 4.91
N LYS A 251 -4.39 -6.51 5.02
CA LYS A 251 -5.06 -5.45 5.78
C LYS A 251 -6.44 -5.11 5.21
N PHE A 252 -6.57 -5.10 3.89
CA PHE A 252 -7.86 -4.93 3.22
C PHE A 252 -8.85 -6.05 3.57
N ASN A 253 -8.41 -7.32 3.58
CA ASN A 253 -9.27 -8.44 3.96
C ASN A 253 -9.71 -8.38 5.45
N ILE A 254 -8.83 -7.93 6.35
CA ILE A 254 -9.18 -7.70 7.77
C ILE A 254 -10.27 -6.63 7.87
N MET A 255 -10.11 -5.52 7.16
CA MET A 255 -11.12 -4.46 7.12
C MET A 255 -12.44 -4.96 6.53
N ALA A 256 -12.39 -5.73 5.42
CA ALA A 256 -13.58 -6.30 4.80
C ALA A 256 -14.30 -7.29 5.73
N GLN A 257 -13.55 -8.05 6.54
CA GLN A 257 -14.13 -8.93 7.56
C GLN A 257 -14.83 -8.12 8.64
N ALA A 258 -14.19 -7.09 9.20
CA ALA A 258 -14.80 -6.25 10.22
C ALA A 258 -16.08 -5.56 9.73
N VAL A 259 -16.12 -5.11 8.46
CA VAL A 259 -17.32 -4.54 7.85
C VAL A 259 -18.44 -5.59 7.74
N SER A 260 -18.10 -6.82 7.29
CA SER A 260 -19.06 -7.92 7.20
C SER A 260 -19.67 -8.23 8.57
N ASP A 261 -18.82 -8.40 9.60
CA ASP A 261 -19.25 -8.73 10.95
C ASP A 261 -20.18 -7.64 11.53
N HIS A 262 -19.86 -6.35 11.30
CA HIS A 262 -20.74 -5.25 11.74
C HIS A 262 -22.08 -5.20 11.00
N VAL A 263 -22.08 -5.50 9.68
CA VAL A 263 -23.34 -5.56 8.92
C VAL A 263 -24.22 -6.71 9.41
N ASP A 264 -23.63 -7.87 9.69
CA ASP A 264 -24.36 -9.01 10.23
C ASP A 264 -24.93 -8.69 11.62
N GLU A 265 -24.14 -8.05 12.50
CA GLU A 265 -24.60 -7.58 13.81
C GLU A 265 -25.76 -6.57 13.71
N LEU A 266 -25.67 -5.61 12.76
CA LEU A 266 -26.75 -4.66 12.49
C LEU A 266 -28.02 -5.35 12.01
N ASN A 267 -27.91 -6.31 11.11
CA ASN A 267 -29.05 -7.08 10.61
C ASN A 267 -29.73 -7.88 11.75
N ASP A 268 -28.93 -8.52 12.61
CA ASP A 268 -29.44 -9.22 13.79
C ASP A 268 -30.16 -8.27 14.76
N MET A 269 -29.63 -7.05 14.94
CA MET A 269 -30.31 -6.03 15.75
C MET A 269 -31.65 -5.59 15.11
N VAL A 270 -31.69 -5.41 13.80
CA VAL A 270 -32.91 -5.05 13.07
C VAL A 270 -33.94 -6.16 13.21
N HIS A 271 -33.55 -7.42 12.99
CA HIS A 271 -34.46 -8.57 13.12
C HIS A 271 -35.01 -8.72 14.55
N ARG A 272 -34.15 -8.59 15.58
CA ARG A 272 -34.61 -8.60 16.98
C ARG A 272 -35.60 -7.49 17.26
N ARG A 273 -35.37 -6.27 16.72
CA ARG A 273 -36.31 -5.15 16.86
C ARG A 273 -37.65 -5.39 16.17
N GLU A 274 -37.62 -5.96 14.96
CA GLU A 274 -38.85 -6.31 14.22
C GLU A 274 -39.67 -7.36 14.97
N GLN A 275 -38.98 -8.41 15.47
CA GLN A 275 -39.60 -9.46 16.28
C GLN A 275 -40.25 -8.89 17.55
N PHE A 276 -39.53 -8.01 18.27
CA PHE A 276 -40.07 -7.31 19.44
C PHE A 276 -41.37 -6.54 19.14
N VAL A 277 -41.40 -5.77 18.03
CA VAL A 277 -42.59 -5.01 17.65
C VAL A 277 -43.74 -5.93 17.26
N ALA A 278 -43.47 -7.04 16.59
CA ALA A 278 -44.48 -8.03 16.21
C ALA A 278 -45.09 -8.70 17.44
N ASP A 279 -44.25 -9.17 18.38
CA ASP A 279 -44.70 -9.84 19.61
C ASP A 279 -45.49 -8.88 20.50
N PHE A 280 -45.02 -7.64 20.69
CA PHE A 280 -45.71 -6.60 21.42
C PHE A 280 -47.10 -6.31 20.85
N THR A 281 -47.17 -6.14 19.50
CA THR A 281 -48.44 -5.88 18.84
C THR A 281 -49.41 -7.03 19.04
N HIS A 282 -48.96 -8.27 18.99
CA HIS A 282 -49.76 -9.46 19.21
C HIS A 282 -50.27 -9.55 20.66
N GLU A 283 -49.41 -9.28 21.65
CA GLU A 283 -49.76 -9.37 23.05
C GLU A 283 -50.67 -8.22 23.54
N ILE A 284 -50.68 -7.06 22.86
CA ILE A 284 -51.66 -5.98 23.10
C ILE A 284 -53.00 -6.31 22.44
N LYS A 285 -53.00 -6.85 21.18
CA LYS A 285 -54.23 -7.08 20.40
C LYS A 285 -55.17 -8.05 21.10
N THR A 286 -54.66 -9.07 21.76
CA THR A 286 -55.46 -10.11 22.41
C THR A 286 -56.30 -9.55 23.53
N PRO A 287 -55.80 -8.86 24.57
CA PRO A 287 -56.61 -8.27 25.64
C PRO A 287 -57.55 -7.17 25.13
N MET A 288 -57.08 -6.34 24.18
CA MET A 288 -57.96 -5.34 23.54
C MET A 288 -59.16 -5.96 22.86
N THR A 289 -58.94 -7.06 22.11
CA THR A 289 -60.06 -7.77 21.47
C THR A 289 -61.05 -8.32 22.49
N SER A 290 -60.56 -8.85 23.62
CA SER A 290 -61.41 -9.34 24.70
C SER A 290 -62.20 -8.19 25.35
N ILE A 291 -61.57 -7.08 25.67
CA ILE A 291 -62.23 -5.89 26.22
C ILE A 291 -63.33 -5.38 25.30
N ILE A 292 -63.01 -5.21 24.00
CA ILE A 292 -63.95 -4.73 22.99
C ILE A 292 -65.10 -5.73 22.84
N GLY A 293 -64.80 -7.04 22.79
CA GLY A 293 -65.80 -8.09 22.64
C GLY A 293 -66.81 -8.12 23.80
N TYR A 294 -66.31 -8.12 25.04
CA TYR A 294 -67.22 -8.08 26.22
C TYR A 294 -68.00 -6.78 26.31
N ALA A 295 -67.36 -5.63 26.02
CA ALA A 295 -68.04 -4.34 25.97
C ALA A 295 -69.14 -4.28 24.89
N ASP A 296 -68.88 -4.82 23.70
CA ASP A 296 -69.83 -4.88 22.61
C ASP A 296 -71.01 -5.85 22.90
N THR A 297 -70.70 -6.99 23.54
CA THR A 297 -71.72 -7.95 24.01
C THR A 297 -72.66 -7.29 25.01
N MET A 298 -72.11 -6.59 26.01
CA MET A 298 -72.88 -5.84 27.02
C MET A 298 -73.70 -4.67 26.41
N ARG A 299 -73.20 -4.08 25.33
CA ARG A 299 -73.92 -2.99 24.63
C ARG A 299 -75.08 -3.55 23.77
N SER A 300 -74.91 -4.74 23.16
CA SER A 300 -75.80 -5.26 22.12
C SER A 300 -76.84 -6.23 22.66
N LEU A 301 -76.64 -6.79 23.88
CA LEU A 301 -77.52 -7.79 24.46
C LEU A 301 -77.95 -7.38 25.87
N GLU A 302 -79.24 -7.62 26.25
CA GLU A 302 -79.68 -7.57 27.63
C GLU A 302 -79.25 -8.84 28.35
N LEU A 303 -78.17 -8.75 29.12
CA LEU A 303 -77.60 -9.87 29.87
C LEU A 303 -78.17 -9.90 31.30
N PRO A 304 -78.30 -11.10 31.91
CA PRO A 304 -78.52 -11.22 33.37
C PRO A 304 -77.44 -10.51 34.17
N ARG A 305 -77.80 -10.02 35.35
CA ARG A 305 -76.87 -9.21 36.21
C ARG A 305 -75.55 -9.96 36.52
N GLU A 306 -75.58 -11.27 36.68
CA GLU A 306 -74.41 -12.10 36.96
C GLU A 306 -73.45 -12.14 35.74
N GLU A 307 -74.00 -12.30 34.51
CA GLU A 307 -73.20 -12.24 33.30
C GLU A 307 -72.62 -10.86 33.00
N GLN A 308 -73.39 -9.79 33.32
CA GLN A 308 -72.87 -8.39 33.27
C GLN A 308 -71.68 -8.19 34.21
N MET A 309 -71.80 -8.66 35.46
CA MET A 309 -70.71 -8.55 36.43
C MET A 309 -69.50 -9.39 36.01
N MET A 310 -69.71 -10.55 35.41
CA MET A 310 -68.62 -11.37 34.87
C MET A 310 -67.90 -10.69 33.70
N ALA A 311 -68.67 -10.12 32.75
CA ALA A 311 -68.09 -9.36 31.62
C ALA A 311 -67.31 -8.12 32.08
N LEU A 312 -67.85 -7.35 33.05
CA LEU A 312 -67.13 -6.21 33.68
C LEU A 312 -65.85 -6.69 34.35
N GLY A 313 -65.88 -7.83 35.03
CA GLY A 313 -64.72 -8.46 35.64
C GLY A 313 -63.62 -8.78 34.61
N TYR A 314 -63.98 -9.34 33.46
CA TYR A 314 -63.04 -9.59 32.38
C TYR A 314 -62.47 -8.29 31.78
N ILE A 315 -63.29 -7.29 31.52
CA ILE A 315 -62.85 -5.96 31.04
C ILE A 315 -61.86 -5.34 32.00
N PHE A 316 -62.17 -5.37 33.30
CA PHE A 316 -61.29 -4.82 34.37
C PHE A 316 -59.97 -5.58 34.45
N SER A 317 -60.00 -6.91 34.43
CA SER A 317 -58.78 -7.74 34.55
C SER A 317 -57.87 -7.59 33.34
N GLU A 318 -58.42 -7.55 32.10
CA GLU A 318 -57.64 -7.31 30.89
C GLU A 318 -57.10 -5.86 30.81
N GLY A 319 -57.86 -4.87 31.33
CA GLY A 319 -57.39 -3.50 31.46
C GLY A 319 -56.23 -3.37 32.43
N LYS A 320 -56.31 -4.01 33.59
CA LYS A 320 -55.19 -4.06 34.57
C LYS A 320 -53.96 -4.79 34.03
N ARG A 321 -54.16 -5.85 33.22
CA ARG A 321 -53.10 -6.56 32.55
C ARG A 321 -52.38 -5.65 31.55
N LEU A 322 -53.11 -4.89 30.73
CA LEU A 322 -52.54 -3.91 29.79
C LEU A 322 -51.74 -2.81 30.49
N GLU A 323 -52.27 -2.28 31.63
CA GLU A 323 -51.58 -1.28 32.45
C GLU A 323 -50.24 -1.81 32.94
N SER A 324 -50.22 -3.01 33.56
CA SER A 324 -49.00 -3.66 34.05
C SER A 324 -47.99 -3.93 32.94
N MET A 325 -48.47 -4.41 31.78
CA MET A 325 -47.65 -4.65 30.62
C MET A 325 -47.00 -3.37 30.07
N SER A 326 -47.78 -2.28 29.97
CA SER A 326 -47.29 -0.95 29.55
C SER A 326 -46.22 -0.41 30.49
N GLN A 327 -46.43 -0.58 31.82
CA GLN A 327 -45.49 -0.12 32.82
C GLN A 327 -44.16 -0.89 32.78
N LYS A 328 -44.21 -2.23 32.68
CA LYS A 328 -43.03 -3.06 32.55
C LYS A 328 -42.25 -2.77 31.25
N LEU A 329 -42.96 -2.51 30.16
CA LEU A 329 -42.33 -2.12 28.90
C LEU A 329 -41.62 -0.76 29.00
N PHE A 330 -42.27 0.22 29.68
CA PHE A 330 -41.66 1.51 29.92
C PHE A 330 -40.38 1.38 30.75
N GLU A 331 -40.39 0.59 31.81
CA GLU A 331 -39.23 0.31 32.66
C GLU A 331 -38.10 -0.35 31.82
N LEU A 332 -38.42 -1.33 30.99
CA LEU A 332 -37.48 -2.02 30.13
C LEU A 332 -36.82 -1.05 29.13
N ILE A 333 -37.60 -0.18 28.44
CA ILE A 333 -37.08 0.81 27.50
C ILE A 333 -36.25 1.88 28.23
N TYR A 334 -36.67 2.29 29.43
CA TYR A 334 -35.95 3.27 30.24
C TYR A 334 -34.58 2.76 30.66
N LEU A 335 -34.52 1.55 31.23
CA LEU A 335 -33.28 0.92 31.68
C LEU A 335 -32.28 0.69 30.52
N ARG A 336 -32.73 0.33 29.32
CA ARG A 336 -31.85 0.20 28.16
C ARG A 336 -31.13 1.48 27.74
N ARG A 337 -31.60 2.66 28.16
CA ARG A 337 -31.08 3.96 27.70
C ARG A 337 -30.38 4.76 28.78
N HIS A 338 -30.51 4.38 30.04
CA HIS A 338 -30.03 5.16 31.16
C HIS A 338 -29.23 4.31 32.12
N ASP A 339 -28.10 4.84 32.55
CA ASP A 339 -27.31 4.24 33.62
C ASP A 339 -28.06 4.33 34.94
N ILE A 340 -27.79 3.39 35.84
CA ILE A 340 -28.44 3.30 37.14
C ILE A 340 -27.52 3.82 38.25
N GLU A 341 -28.07 4.55 39.20
CA GLU A 341 -27.36 4.90 40.41
C GLU A 341 -27.32 3.72 41.37
N LYS A 342 -26.15 3.37 41.89
CA LYS A 342 -25.93 2.27 42.83
C LYS A 342 -25.55 2.84 44.20
N ALA A 343 -26.05 2.24 45.28
CA ALA A 343 -25.77 2.61 46.67
C ALA A 343 -25.37 1.37 47.48
N ARG A 344 -24.79 1.58 48.61
CA ARG A 344 -24.47 0.49 49.56
C ARG A 344 -25.74 0.00 50.24
N VAL A 345 -26.06 -1.28 50.06
CA VAL A 345 -27.29 -1.91 50.56
C VAL A 345 -26.96 -3.17 51.34
N HIS A 346 -27.59 -3.36 52.49
CA HIS A 346 -27.55 -4.61 53.25
C HIS A 346 -28.45 -5.65 52.58
N MET A 347 -27.90 -6.79 52.27
CA MET A 347 -28.61 -7.82 51.50
C MET A 347 -29.69 -8.52 52.35
N ALA A 348 -29.47 -8.66 53.65
CA ALA A 348 -30.49 -9.19 54.56
C ALA A 348 -31.74 -8.28 54.60
N ASP A 349 -31.55 -6.95 54.67
CA ASP A 349 -32.65 -6.00 54.68
C ASP A 349 -33.41 -5.99 53.35
N LEU A 350 -32.67 -6.09 52.23
CA LEU A 350 -33.27 -6.12 50.89
C LEU A 350 -34.10 -7.41 50.68
N CYS A 351 -33.57 -8.58 51.06
CA CYS A 351 -34.31 -9.84 50.96
C CYS A 351 -35.53 -9.87 51.89
N ALA A 352 -35.44 -9.31 53.12
CA ALA A 352 -36.59 -9.17 54.02
C ALA A 352 -37.70 -8.28 53.44
N GLU A 353 -37.33 -7.18 52.71
CA GLU A 353 -38.29 -6.35 51.98
C GLU A 353 -38.99 -7.12 50.87
N VAL A 354 -38.22 -7.89 50.05
CA VAL A 354 -38.78 -8.71 48.98
C VAL A 354 -39.79 -9.74 49.55
N VAL A 355 -39.41 -10.47 50.61
CA VAL A 355 -40.30 -11.42 51.25
C VAL A 355 -41.59 -10.77 51.72
N LYS A 356 -41.52 -9.60 52.41
CA LYS A 356 -42.68 -8.86 52.87
C LYS A 356 -43.61 -8.42 51.72
N VAL A 357 -43.06 -8.11 50.56
CA VAL A 357 -43.86 -7.73 49.38
C VAL A 357 -44.60 -8.92 48.77
N VAL A 358 -43.99 -10.09 48.75
CA VAL A 358 -44.57 -11.29 48.09
C VAL A 358 -45.39 -12.17 49.05
N GLU A 359 -45.21 -12.05 50.36
CA GLU A 359 -45.84 -12.86 51.41
C GLU A 359 -47.36 -12.98 51.26
N PRO A 360 -48.14 -11.86 51.05
CA PRO A 360 -49.60 -11.99 50.91
C PRO A 360 -50.03 -12.85 49.70
N ALA A 361 -49.24 -12.82 48.62
CA ALA A 361 -49.53 -13.61 47.42
C ALA A 361 -49.21 -15.11 47.63
N TYR A 362 -48.23 -15.41 48.45
CA TYR A 362 -47.84 -16.79 48.84
C TYR A 362 -48.86 -17.38 49.83
N GLU A 363 -49.28 -16.61 50.85
CA GLU A 363 -50.32 -17.03 51.80
C GLU A 363 -51.63 -17.40 51.09
N ASN A 364 -52.05 -16.59 50.09
CA ASN A 364 -53.25 -16.86 49.31
C ASN A 364 -53.19 -18.21 48.52
N ARG A 365 -52.00 -18.75 48.34
CA ARG A 365 -51.77 -20.09 47.70
C ARG A 365 -51.30 -21.18 48.67
N HIS A 366 -51.30 -20.88 49.97
CA HIS A 366 -50.80 -21.76 51.02
C HIS A 366 -49.34 -22.22 50.79
N LEU A 367 -48.52 -21.34 50.20
CA LEU A 367 -47.08 -21.57 49.97
C LEU A 367 -46.28 -21.04 51.16
N THR A 368 -45.17 -21.67 51.49
CA THR A 368 -44.22 -21.19 52.52
C THR A 368 -42.94 -20.66 51.91
N ILE A 369 -42.35 -19.66 52.54
CA ILE A 369 -41.06 -19.09 52.11
C ILE A 369 -40.06 -19.40 53.23
N GLU A 370 -38.95 -20.05 52.87
CA GLU A 370 -37.81 -20.26 53.75
C GLU A 370 -36.65 -19.37 53.29
N THR A 371 -36.00 -18.66 54.23
CA THR A 371 -34.92 -17.72 53.91
C THR A 371 -33.68 -17.99 54.71
N GLU A 372 -32.54 -18.17 54.04
CA GLU A 372 -31.23 -18.28 54.67
C GLU A 372 -30.28 -17.28 54.00
N ILE A 373 -30.13 -16.08 54.59
CA ILE A 373 -29.39 -14.96 54.01
C ILE A 373 -28.20 -14.60 54.89
N GLU A 374 -26.99 -14.82 54.34
CA GLU A 374 -25.77 -14.28 54.95
C GLU A 374 -25.72 -12.76 54.71
N ASP A 375 -25.74 -11.95 55.79
CA ASP A 375 -25.77 -10.51 55.64
C ASP A 375 -24.44 -9.95 55.13
N THR A 376 -24.54 -9.11 54.13
CA THR A 376 -23.42 -8.39 53.55
C THR A 376 -23.88 -7.07 52.94
N VAL A 377 -22.91 -6.16 52.68
CA VAL A 377 -23.17 -4.87 52.03
C VAL A 377 -22.65 -4.90 50.59
N LEU A 378 -23.55 -4.83 49.62
CA LEU A 378 -23.23 -4.72 48.20
C LEU A 378 -23.53 -3.32 47.64
N THR A 379 -22.88 -2.93 46.59
CA THR A 379 -23.13 -1.68 45.86
C THR A 379 -24.08 -1.96 44.70
N VAL A 380 -25.38 -1.74 44.95
CA VAL A 380 -26.47 -2.07 44.03
C VAL A 380 -27.52 -0.96 43.98
N ASN A 381 -28.38 -0.98 42.97
CA ASN A 381 -29.61 -0.17 43.00
C ASN A 381 -30.70 -0.98 43.71
N ARG A 382 -31.12 -0.49 44.90
CA ARG A 382 -32.06 -1.18 45.79
C ARG A 382 -33.40 -1.46 45.10
N GLU A 383 -34.02 -0.44 44.52
CA GLU A 383 -35.36 -0.54 43.92
C GLU A 383 -35.41 -1.53 42.75
N LEU A 384 -34.40 -1.48 41.89
CA LEU A 384 -34.32 -2.38 40.73
C LEU A 384 -34.03 -3.82 41.18
N LEU A 385 -33.14 -4.03 42.15
CA LEU A 385 -32.85 -5.38 42.62
C LEU A 385 -34.06 -5.97 43.36
N VAL A 386 -34.79 -5.20 44.13
CA VAL A 386 -36.10 -5.62 44.69
C VAL A 386 -37.07 -6.01 43.59
N THR A 387 -37.18 -5.20 42.53
CA THR A 387 -38.04 -5.51 41.36
C THR A 387 -37.63 -6.81 40.69
N ALA A 388 -36.34 -7.06 40.51
CA ALA A 388 -35.84 -8.30 39.94
C ALA A 388 -36.18 -9.52 40.80
N LEU A 389 -35.89 -9.46 42.10
CA LEU A 389 -36.18 -10.56 43.04
C LEU A 389 -37.68 -10.84 43.19
N VAL A 390 -38.51 -9.78 43.23
CA VAL A 390 -39.98 -9.91 43.25
C VAL A 390 -40.50 -10.64 41.99
N ASN A 391 -39.96 -10.29 40.79
CA ASN A 391 -40.35 -11.00 39.56
C ASN A 391 -39.93 -12.47 39.59
N LEU A 392 -38.74 -12.78 40.11
CA LEU A 392 -38.30 -14.18 40.28
C LEU A 392 -39.15 -14.96 41.29
N MET A 393 -39.46 -14.34 42.43
CA MET A 393 -40.34 -14.93 43.44
C MET A 393 -41.77 -15.15 42.90
N ASP A 394 -42.32 -14.19 42.13
CA ASP A 394 -43.63 -14.36 41.52
C ASP A 394 -43.65 -15.50 40.49
N ASN A 395 -42.56 -15.69 39.73
CA ASN A 395 -42.42 -16.83 38.86
C ASN A 395 -42.35 -18.17 39.63
N ALA A 396 -41.57 -18.23 40.70
CA ALA A 396 -41.51 -19.40 41.58
C ALA A 396 -42.89 -19.72 42.17
N ARG A 397 -43.64 -18.70 42.68
CA ARG A 397 -45.00 -18.87 43.16
C ARG A 397 -45.96 -19.43 42.10
N LYS A 398 -45.85 -18.94 40.83
CA LYS A 398 -46.68 -19.41 39.71
C LYS A 398 -46.33 -20.85 39.30
N ALA A 399 -45.10 -21.23 39.41
CA ALA A 399 -44.62 -22.59 39.09
C ALA A 399 -45.00 -23.62 40.13
N SER A 400 -45.09 -23.21 41.43
CA SER A 400 -45.35 -24.07 42.59
C SER A 400 -46.81 -24.51 42.72
N GLU A 401 -47.03 -25.69 43.27
CA GLU A 401 -48.33 -26.22 43.65
C GLU A 401 -48.68 -25.80 45.10
N GLU A 402 -49.96 -25.87 45.45
CA GLU A 402 -50.45 -25.52 46.79
C GLU A 402 -49.77 -26.37 47.85
N GLY A 403 -49.31 -25.74 48.94
CA GLY A 403 -48.62 -26.39 50.06
C GLY A 403 -47.12 -26.61 49.87
N GLN A 404 -46.55 -26.25 48.73
CA GLN A 404 -45.09 -26.34 48.50
C GLN A 404 -44.34 -25.15 49.16
N GLN A 405 -43.01 -25.34 49.24
CA GLN A 405 -42.06 -24.38 49.80
C GLN A 405 -41.21 -23.78 48.73
N VAL A 406 -40.87 -22.48 48.83
CA VAL A 406 -39.87 -21.82 48.03
C VAL A 406 -38.74 -21.33 48.92
N GLU A 407 -37.53 -21.68 48.58
CA GLU A 407 -36.34 -21.38 49.36
C GLU A 407 -35.58 -20.19 48.71
N VAL A 408 -35.11 -19.26 49.56
CA VAL A 408 -34.27 -18.10 49.14
C VAL A 408 -33.00 -18.15 49.96
N THR A 409 -31.87 -18.43 49.29
CA THR A 409 -30.57 -18.46 49.96
C THR A 409 -29.66 -17.36 49.44
N GLY A 410 -28.85 -16.77 50.32
CA GLY A 410 -27.85 -15.76 49.98
C GLY A 410 -26.53 -16.06 50.69
N LYS A 411 -25.45 -16.27 49.95
CA LYS A 411 -24.14 -16.61 50.51
C LYS A 411 -22.98 -16.11 49.64
N PHE A 412 -21.80 -16.01 50.24
CA PHE A 412 -20.58 -15.78 49.49
C PHE A 412 -20.12 -17.05 48.80
N VAL A 413 -19.65 -16.88 47.56
CA VAL A 413 -19.02 -17.95 46.78
C VAL A 413 -17.63 -17.48 46.37
N ASP A 414 -16.60 -18.25 46.77
CA ASP A 414 -15.22 -18.06 46.39
C ASP A 414 -14.91 -18.94 45.15
N ASN A 415 -14.13 -18.42 44.23
CA ASN A 415 -13.56 -19.20 43.11
C ASN A 415 -14.52 -19.64 41.97
N MET A 416 -15.40 -18.77 41.51
CA MET A 416 -16.02 -19.03 40.20
C MET A 416 -15.27 -18.31 39.08
N ALA A 417 -14.96 -19.08 38.01
CA ALA A 417 -14.56 -18.49 36.72
C ALA A 417 -15.80 -17.78 36.12
N CYS A 418 -16.11 -16.58 36.63
CA CYS A 418 -17.12 -15.74 36.02
C CYS A 418 -16.58 -15.28 34.67
N ASN A 419 -17.08 -15.85 33.59
CA ASN A 419 -17.00 -15.23 32.26
C ASN A 419 -17.93 -13.98 32.28
N ILE A 420 -17.53 -12.95 32.99
CA ILE A 420 -18.15 -11.62 32.87
C ILE A 420 -17.67 -11.09 31.52
N PRO A 421 -18.55 -10.77 30.58
CA PRO A 421 -18.15 -10.12 29.33
C PRO A 421 -17.53 -8.77 29.71
N LYS A 422 -16.20 -8.64 29.60
CA LYS A 422 -15.55 -7.34 29.66
C LYS A 422 -16.04 -6.51 28.48
N ASP A 423 -16.39 -5.27 28.75
CA ASP A 423 -16.75 -4.24 27.76
C ASP A 423 -15.85 -4.31 26.52
N LYS A 424 -16.46 -4.30 25.33
CA LYS A 424 -15.83 -4.39 24.00
C LYS A 424 -14.97 -3.15 23.63
N THR A 425 -14.50 -2.35 24.60
CA THR A 425 -13.78 -1.09 24.32
C THR A 425 -12.26 -1.13 24.49
N ASP A 426 -11.65 -2.23 24.96
CA ASP A 426 -10.19 -2.34 25.05
C ASP A 426 -9.63 -3.30 23.97
N ILE A 427 -9.38 -2.75 22.79
CA ILE A 427 -8.50 -3.35 21.78
C ILE A 427 -7.06 -2.94 22.15
N GLY A 428 -6.40 -3.78 22.94
CA GLY A 428 -4.98 -3.58 23.24
C GLY A 428 -4.47 -4.53 24.29
N GLU A 429 -3.61 -5.44 23.84
CA GLU A 429 -2.72 -6.28 24.61
C GLU A 429 -3.29 -7.60 25.16
N ALA A 430 -2.81 -8.68 24.53
CA ALA A 430 -2.90 -10.04 25.03
C ALA A 430 -2.14 -10.13 26.35
N GLU A 431 -2.81 -9.94 27.47
CA GLU A 431 -2.30 -10.27 28.79
C GLU A 431 -2.36 -11.78 29.01
N SER A 432 -1.24 -12.30 29.45
CA SER A 432 -0.97 -13.68 29.80
C SER A 432 -2.06 -14.30 30.70
N ALA A 433 -2.28 -15.59 30.51
CA ALA A 433 -3.31 -16.43 31.15
C ALA A 433 -3.21 -16.55 32.69
N ASP A 434 -2.43 -15.72 33.37
CA ASP A 434 -2.12 -15.86 34.80
C ASP A 434 -2.72 -14.77 35.71
N ASP A 435 -3.45 -13.81 35.17
CA ASP A 435 -4.14 -12.75 35.95
C ASP A 435 -5.66 -13.00 36.08
N ARG A 436 -6.06 -14.25 36.33
CA ARG A 436 -7.42 -14.55 36.80
C ARG A 436 -7.51 -14.17 38.28
N LYS A 437 -7.79 -12.89 38.57
CA LYS A 437 -8.21 -12.47 39.92
C LYS A 437 -9.41 -13.32 40.34
N CYS A 438 -9.26 -14.10 41.43
CA CYS A 438 -10.38 -14.70 42.15
C CYS A 438 -11.33 -13.57 42.56
N THR A 439 -12.42 -13.39 41.81
CA THR A 439 -13.47 -12.41 42.19
C THR A 439 -14.41 -13.12 43.13
N ARG A 440 -14.56 -12.60 44.35
CA ARG A 440 -15.64 -13.03 45.25
C ARG A 440 -16.95 -12.57 44.64
N ALA A 441 -17.96 -13.40 44.66
CA ALA A 441 -19.30 -13.07 44.25
C ALA A 441 -20.30 -13.41 45.38
N TYR A 442 -21.36 -12.63 45.42
CA TYR A 442 -22.47 -12.95 46.30
C TYR A 442 -23.54 -13.66 45.47
N GLU A 443 -23.88 -14.88 45.88
CA GLU A 443 -24.86 -15.75 45.21
C GLU A 443 -26.20 -15.62 45.91
N ILE A 444 -27.26 -15.31 45.14
CA ILE A 444 -28.65 -15.42 45.58
C ILE A 444 -29.31 -16.56 44.79
N CYS A 445 -29.84 -17.56 45.48
CA CYS A 445 -30.60 -18.62 44.82
C CYS A 445 -32.07 -18.55 45.25
N ILE A 446 -32.98 -18.67 44.28
CA ILE A 446 -34.41 -18.88 44.51
C ILE A 446 -34.74 -20.26 43.95
N ILE A 447 -35.22 -21.13 44.80
CA ILE A 447 -35.46 -22.56 44.51
C ILE A 447 -36.96 -22.85 44.70
N ASP A 448 -37.61 -23.30 43.63
CA ASP A 448 -38.97 -23.83 43.69
C ASP A 448 -38.99 -25.32 43.36
N HIS A 449 -39.98 -26.01 43.89
CA HIS A 449 -40.22 -27.44 43.64
C HIS A 449 -41.46 -27.67 42.74
N GLY A 450 -41.69 -26.69 41.82
CA GLY A 450 -42.85 -26.66 40.93
C GLY A 450 -42.70 -27.56 39.69
N ILE A 451 -43.40 -27.13 38.62
CA ILE A 451 -43.48 -27.87 37.34
C ILE A 451 -42.17 -28.00 36.59
N GLY A 452 -41.19 -27.13 36.87
CA GLY A 452 -39.94 -27.07 36.12
C GLY A 452 -40.10 -26.76 34.65
N MET A 453 -38.97 -26.80 33.90
CA MET A 453 -38.87 -26.43 32.50
C MET A 453 -37.93 -27.36 31.74
N THR A 454 -38.13 -27.50 30.41
CA THR A 454 -37.14 -28.18 29.56
C THR A 454 -35.92 -27.28 29.36
N LYS A 455 -34.80 -27.83 28.90
CA LYS A 455 -33.57 -27.10 28.68
C LYS A 455 -33.76 -25.98 27.65
N GLU A 456 -34.50 -26.26 26.56
CA GLU A 456 -34.80 -25.27 25.53
C GLU A 456 -35.67 -24.11 26.06
N GLN A 457 -36.57 -24.40 27.02
CA GLN A 457 -37.37 -23.36 27.67
C GLN A 457 -36.51 -22.51 28.60
N ALA A 458 -35.60 -23.13 29.36
CA ALA A 458 -34.68 -22.43 30.26
C ALA A 458 -33.71 -21.50 29.53
N GLU A 459 -33.21 -21.91 28.36
CA GLU A 459 -32.34 -21.10 27.53
C GLU A 459 -33.06 -19.82 26.98
N ARG A 460 -34.38 -19.87 26.80
CA ARG A 460 -35.19 -18.80 26.23
C ARG A 460 -35.99 -18.02 27.23
N ILE A 461 -35.95 -18.33 28.51
CA ILE A 461 -36.83 -17.71 29.53
C ILE A 461 -36.61 -16.20 29.67
N CYS A 462 -35.42 -15.71 29.31
CA CYS A 462 -35.07 -14.28 29.32
C CYS A 462 -35.44 -13.56 28.01
N ASP A 463 -35.90 -14.28 26.98
CA ASP A 463 -36.34 -13.67 25.73
C ASP A 463 -37.61 -12.84 26.01
N GLU A 464 -37.72 -11.69 25.32
CA GLU A 464 -38.87 -10.78 25.45
C GLU A 464 -40.14 -11.47 24.94
N PHE A 465 -41.25 -11.34 25.70
CA PHE A 465 -42.55 -11.95 25.43
C PHE A 465 -42.54 -13.48 25.36
N TYR A 466 -41.43 -14.12 25.79
CA TYR A 466 -41.39 -15.57 25.85
C TYR A 466 -42.18 -16.11 27.05
N MET A 467 -43.02 -17.09 26.80
CA MET A 467 -43.81 -17.83 27.82
C MET A 467 -43.71 -19.31 27.53
N ALA A 468 -43.23 -20.10 28.51
CA ALA A 468 -43.11 -21.55 28.39
C ALA A 468 -44.49 -22.24 28.23
N ASP A 469 -45.54 -21.72 28.89
CA ASP A 469 -46.94 -22.13 28.70
C ASP A 469 -47.83 -20.85 28.57
N LYS A 470 -48.24 -20.52 27.32
CA LYS A 470 -49.06 -19.35 27.01
C LYS A 470 -50.47 -19.44 27.63
N SER A 471 -51.00 -20.62 27.88
CA SER A 471 -52.36 -20.81 28.44
C SER A 471 -52.43 -20.53 29.90
N ARG A 472 -51.46 -21.05 30.67
CA ARG A 472 -51.32 -20.84 32.10
C ARG A 472 -50.87 -19.41 32.44
N ALA A 473 -49.87 -18.92 31.72
CA ALA A 473 -49.36 -17.57 31.93
C ALA A 473 -50.43 -16.49 31.73
N ARG A 474 -51.34 -16.66 30.74
CA ARG A 474 -52.45 -15.73 30.53
C ARG A 474 -53.46 -15.74 31.65
N LYS A 475 -53.78 -16.90 32.23
CA LYS A 475 -54.68 -16.99 33.41
C LYS A 475 -54.13 -16.29 34.62
N GLU A 476 -52.82 -16.23 34.76
CA GLU A 476 -52.10 -15.66 35.92
C GLU A 476 -51.54 -14.25 35.63
N GLY A 477 -51.99 -13.61 34.53
CA GLY A 477 -51.64 -12.22 34.20
C GLY A 477 -50.20 -12.01 33.73
N GLY A 478 -49.50 -13.07 33.30
CA GLY A 478 -48.13 -12.95 32.75
C GLY A 478 -48.11 -12.35 31.36
N ALA A 479 -47.18 -11.45 31.07
CA ALA A 479 -46.96 -10.83 29.76
C ALA A 479 -45.64 -11.23 29.10
N GLY A 480 -44.86 -12.12 29.72
CA GLY A 480 -43.55 -12.56 29.20
C GLY A 480 -42.46 -11.48 29.25
N ILE A 481 -42.67 -10.36 29.95
CA ILE A 481 -41.72 -9.24 30.06
C ILE A 481 -40.92 -9.33 31.40
N GLY A 482 -41.40 -10.07 32.38
CA GLY A 482 -40.79 -10.09 33.72
C GLY A 482 -39.35 -10.60 33.76
N MET A 483 -39.06 -11.67 33.03
CA MET A 483 -37.71 -12.25 32.97
C MET A 483 -36.74 -11.42 32.12
N SER A 484 -37.21 -10.81 31.04
CA SER A 484 -36.38 -9.89 30.27
C SER A 484 -36.03 -8.63 31.03
N LEU A 485 -36.95 -8.13 31.89
CA LEU A 485 -36.67 -7.04 32.82
C LEU A 485 -35.63 -7.46 33.88
N VAL A 486 -35.74 -8.68 34.43
CA VAL A 486 -34.74 -9.23 35.36
C VAL A 486 -33.36 -9.27 34.68
N ALA A 487 -33.27 -9.78 33.45
CA ALA A 487 -32.01 -9.87 32.71
C ALA A 487 -31.35 -8.49 32.55
N ILE A 488 -32.09 -7.45 32.15
CA ILE A 488 -31.55 -6.08 31.99
C ILE A 488 -31.14 -5.48 33.36
N ILE A 489 -31.92 -5.68 34.42
CA ILE A 489 -31.55 -5.22 35.76
C ILE A 489 -30.22 -5.86 36.19
N LEU A 490 -30.05 -7.17 35.96
CA LEU A 490 -28.84 -7.89 36.33
C LEU A 490 -27.64 -7.46 35.47
N GLU A 491 -27.84 -7.20 34.16
CA GLU A 491 -26.82 -6.65 33.27
C GLU A 491 -26.29 -5.30 33.81
N HIS A 492 -27.18 -4.40 34.22
CA HIS A 492 -26.77 -3.14 34.85
C HIS A 492 -26.01 -3.31 36.18
N HIS A 493 -26.21 -4.43 36.87
CA HIS A 493 -25.46 -4.78 38.08
C HIS A 493 -24.19 -5.60 37.78
N ASN A 494 -23.86 -5.86 36.51
CA ASN A 494 -22.80 -6.78 36.10
C ASN A 494 -22.96 -8.17 36.73
N ALA A 495 -24.20 -8.57 36.99
CA ALA A 495 -24.56 -9.84 37.58
C ALA A 495 -24.88 -10.88 36.52
N VAL A 496 -24.67 -12.15 36.85
CA VAL A 496 -24.95 -13.28 35.95
C VAL A 496 -26.16 -14.06 36.52
N LEU A 497 -27.14 -14.34 35.64
CA LEU A 497 -28.24 -15.24 35.93
C LEU A 497 -27.98 -16.62 35.34
N SER A 498 -28.11 -17.64 36.13
CA SER A 498 -28.14 -19.03 35.66
C SER A 498 -29.44 -19.71 36.09
N VAL A 499 -29.97 -20.56 35.23
CA VAL A 499 -31.23 -21.28 35.42
C VAL A 499 -30.97 -22.78 35.31
N GLU A 500 -31.26 -23.50 36.39
CA GLU A 500 -31.21 -24.96 36.45
C GLU A 500 -32.64 -25.47 36.65
N SER A 501 -33.17 -26.23 35.70
CA SER A 501 -34.56 -26.70 35.78
C SER A 501 -34.74 -28.04 35.07
N GLU A 502 -35.57 -28.91 35.64
CA GLU A 502 -36.00 -30.17 35.03
C GLU A 502 -37.54 -30.30 35.16
N PRO A 503 -38.24 -30.78 34.11
CA PRO A 503 -39.68 -30.96 34.17
C PRO A 503 -40.10 -31.88 35.34
N GLY A 504 -40.99 -31.36 36.20
CA GLY A 504 -41.48 -32.06 37.40
C GLY A 504 -40.58 -32.02 38.62
N CYS A 505 -39.39 -31.42 38.53
CA CYS A 505 -38.43 -31.33 39.65
C CYS A 505 -38.29 -29.91 40.23
N GLY A 506 -38.87 -28.90 39.57
CA GLY A 506 -38.78 -27.49 39.95
C GLY A 506 -37.67 -26.71 39.23
N THR A 507 -37.40 -25.50 39.72
CA THR A 507 -36.43 -24.57 39.11
C THR A 507 -35.56 -23.92 40.19
N THR A 508 -34.25 -23.84 39.90
CA THR A 508 -33.29 -23.02 40.67
C THR A 508 -32.84 -21.85 39.82
N MET A 509 -33.19 -20.63 40.24
CA MET A 509 -32.72 -19.36 39.68
C MET A 509 -31.57 -18.87 40.53
N ARG A 510 -30.37 -18.76 39.92
CA ARG A 510 -29.15 -18.35 40.63
C ARG A 510 -28.63 -17.05 40.08
N ILE A 511 -28.49 -16.06 40.93
CA ILE A 511 -27.92 -14.73 40.61
C ILE A 511 -26.55 -14.63 41.27
N LEU A 512 -25.53 -14.29 40.47
CA LEU A 512 -24.17 -14.01 40.92
C LEU A 512 -23.90 -12.51 40.80
N LEU A 513 -23.84 -11.85 41.94
CA LEU A 513 -23.53 -10.40 42.04
C LEU A 513 -22.05 -10.21 42.35
N PRO A 514 -21.29 -9.42 41.55
CA PRO A 514 -19.87 -9.15 41.84
C PRO A 514 -19.76 -8.36 43.13
N TRP A 515 -18.79 -8.75 43.98
CA TRP A 515 -18.52 -8.11 45.25
C TRP A 515 -17.45 -7.04 45.18
#